data_a93a64b2c1222413aea0c5511945f281
#
_entry.id   a93a64b2c1222413aea0c5511945f281
#
_cell.length_a   1.000
_cell.length_b   1.000
_cell.length_c   1.000
_cell.angle_alpha   90.00
_cell.angle_beta   90.00
_cell.angle_gamma   90.00
#
_symmetry.space_group_name_H-M   'P 1'
#
loop_
_entity.id
_entity.type
_entity.pdbx_description
1 polymer ?
#
loop_
_entity_poly.entity_id
_entity_poly.type
_entity_poly.pdbx_seq_one_letter_code
_entity_poly.pdbx_strand_id
1 'polypeptide(L)'
;MIWSAITSGFSAVCSAVSSAVSSISSFAMTYGPKIGEALGKISPVFQAIAQALGLIKPKENIEEIGDRAIQAGEAGIQLENYSKFDDYMTAIREFRLDPEKSKTISEASKTLAGIGIAGKGLEEKLNLPVDSSGILTLMIASNASFFNSDRVLTWLQSGQIP
;
A
#
# COMPACT_ATOMS: atom_id res chain seq x y z
N MET A 1 16.32 1.84 -18.31
CA MET A 1 15.27 2.86 -18.53
C MET A 1 14.34 2.92 -17.34
N ILE A 2 13.97 4.12 -16.98
CA ILE A 2 13.06 4.38 -15.84
C ILE A 2 11.76 3.58 -15.97
N TRP A 3 11.22 3.51 -17.17
CA TRP A 3 9.96 2.79 -17.42
C TRP A 3 10.07 1.29 -17.13
N SER A 4 11.18 0.66 -17.49
CA SER A 4 11.41 -0.75 -17.19
C SER A 4 11.53 -0.99 -15.68
N ALA A 5 12.21 -0.12 -14.97
CA ALA A 5 12.34 -0.21 -13.52
C ALA A 5 10.97 -0.04 -12.83
N ILE A 6 10.14 0.90 -13.31
CA ILE A 6 8.80 1.11 -12.80
C ILE A 6 7.95 -0.13 -13.03
N THR A 7 7.95 -0.67 -14.26
CA THR A 7 7.18 -1.86 -14.60
C THR A 7 7.59 -3.06 -13.76
N SER A 8 8.90 -3.29 -13.61
CA SER A 8 9.41 -4.36 -12.76
C SER A 8 9.01 -4.17 -11.30
N GLY A 9 9.10 -2.94 -10.80
CA GLY A 9 8.69 -2.61 -9.44
C GLY A 9 7.22 -2.87 -9.20
N PHE A 10 6.36 -2.51 -10.13
CA PHE A 10 4.92 -2.74 -10.01
C PHE A 10 4.54 -4.20 -10.16
N SER A 11 5.22 -4.95 -11.04
CA SER A 11 5.04 -6.40 -11.11
C SER A 11 5.39 -7.05 -9.78
N ALA A 12 6.46 -6.57 -9.16
CA ALA A 12 6.87 -7.06 -7.85
C ALA A 12 5.86 -6.68 -6.75
N VAL A 13 5.26 -5.48 -6.80
CA VAL A 13 4.16 -5.10 -5.89
C VAL A 13 2.98 -6.04 -6.06
N CYS A 14 2.60 -6.34 -7.29
CA CYS A 14 1.53 -7.30 -7.58
C CYS A 14 1.84 -8.66 -6.96
N SER A 15 3.07 -9.13 -7.11
CA SER A 15 3.49 -10.40 -6.53
C SER A 15 3.46 -10.38 -4.99
N ALA A 16 3.88 -9.28 -4.38
CA ALA A 16 3.85 -9.12 -2.93
C ALA A 16 2.41 -9.06 -2.40
N VAL A 17 1.50 -8.48 -3.17
CA VAL A 17 0.08 -8.43 -2.82
C VAL A 17 -0.56 -9.81 -2.95
N SER A 18 -0.09 -10.64 -3.89
CA SER A 18 -0.64 -11.98 -4.13
C SER A 18 -0.07 -13.03 -3.21
N SER A 19 1.19 -12.95 -2.86
CA SER A 19 1.82 -13.89 -1.95
C SER A 19 1.53 -13.53 -0.50
N ALA A 20 1.82 -14.44 0.40
CA ALA A 20 1.70 -14.17 1.82
C ALA A 20 2.45 -12.89 2.17
N VAL A 21 1.75 -11.98 2.79
CA VAL A 21 2.20 -10.61 2.96
C VAL A 21 3.24 -10.45 4.06
N SER A 22 3.69 -11.57 4.63
CA SER A 22 4.81 -11.62 5.57
C SER A 22 6.07 -10.93 5.04
N SER A 23 6.19 -10.84 3.71
CA SER A 23 7.35 -10.26 3.07
C SER A 23 7.19 -8.79 2.66
N ILE A 24 6.06 -8.14 2.99
CA ILE A 24 5.84 -6.73 2.58
C ILE A 24 6.97 -5.83 3.07
N SER A 25 7.38 -5.96 4.31
CA SER A 25 8.45 -5.11 4.85
C SER A 25 9.78 -5.35 4.16
N SER A 26 10.19 -6.61 3.99
CA SER A 26 11.43 -6.93 3.27
C SER A 26 11.37 -6.50 1.82
N PHE A 27 10.23 -6.70 1.19
CA PHE A 27 9.98 -6.28 -0.18
C PHE A 27 10.08 -4.77 -0.33
N ALA A 28 9.44 -4.03 0.57
CA ALA A 28 9.45 -2.57 0.56
C ALA A 28 10.87 -2.03 0.75
N MET A 29 11.65 -2.64 1.63
CA MET A 29 13.03 -2.22 1.86
C MET A 29 13.92 -2.48 0.66
N THR A 30 13.63 -3.53 -0.11
CA THR A 30 14.42 -3.90 -1.30
C THR A 30 14.07 -3.03 -2.50
N TYR A 31 12.78 -2.84 -2.79
CA TYR A 31 12.31 -2.22 -4.04
C TYR A 31 11.89 -0.76 -3.90
N GLY A 32 11.48 -0.35 -2.70
CA GLY A 32 11.02 1.02 -2.48
C GLY A 32 11.96 2.10 -2.99
N PRO A 33 13.28 2.05 -2.68
CA PRO A 33 14.21 3.07 -3.14
C PRO A 33 14.34 3.16 -4.66
N LYS A 34 14.02 2.07 -5.37
CA LYS A 34 14.15 2.00 -6.84
C LYS A 34 12.96 2.60 -7.58
N ILE A 35 11.82 2.73 -6.94
CA ILE A 35 10.58 3.18 -7.59
C ILE A 35 9.95 4.40 -6.89
N GLY A 36 10.76 5.13 -6.11
CA GLY A 36 10.27 6.23 -5.27
C GLY A 36 9.50 7.31 -6.02
N GLU A 37 9.92 7.68 -7.23
CA GLU A 37 9.23 8.70 -8.02
C GLU A 37 7.81 8.27 -8.39
N ALA A 38 7.65 7.01 -8.81
CA ALA A 38 6.34 6.47 -9.17
C ALA A 38 5.42 6.43 -7.95
N LEU A 39 5.97 6.06 -6.80
CA LEU A 39 5.19 5.99 -5.55
C LEU A 39 4.66 7.36 -5.14
N GLY A 40 5.39 8.43 -5.42
CA GLY A 40 4.93 9.80 -5.15
C GLY A 40 3.68 10.18 -5.93
N LYS A 41 3.42 9.53 -7.07
CA LYS A 41 2.21 9.74 -7.86
C LYS A 41 1.05 8.86 -7.39
N ILE A 42 1.35 7.68 -6.89
CA ILE A 42 0.36 6.69 -6.48
C ILE A 42 -0.15 6.96 -5.07
N SER A 43 0.74 7.34 -4.17
CA SER A 43 0.43 7.50 -2.74
C SER A 43 -0.76 8.42 -2.47
N PRO A 44 -0.86 9.64 -3.07
CA PRO A 44 -2.01 10.51 -2.80
C PRO A 44 -3.35 9.89 -3.19
N VAL A 45 -3.37 9.11 -4.27
CA VAL A 45 -4.59 8.44 -4.75
C VAL A 45 -5.00 7.36 -3.76
N PHE A 46 -4.07 6.50 -3.34
CA PHE A 46 -4.36 5.45 -2.36
C PHE A 46 -4.76 6.04 -1.01
N GLN A 47 -4.11 7.12 -0.58
CA GLN A 47 -4.46 7.76 0.68
C GLN A 47 -5.89 8.29 0.66
N ALA A 48 -6.28 9.00 -0.39
CA ALA A 48 -7.63 9.53 -0.51
C ALA A 48 -8.68 8.42 -0.53
N ILE A 49 -8.43 7.34 -1.27
CA ILE A 49 -9.33 6.20 -1.35
C ILE A 49 -9.43 5.50 0.00
N ALA A 50 -8.31 5.24 0.64
CA ALA A 50 -8.27 4.56 1.93
C ALA A 50 -9.00 5.37 3.02
N GLN A 51 -8.83 6.68 3.04
CA GLN A 51 -9.54 7.55 3.97
C GLN A 51 -11.04 7.57 3.68
N ALA A 52 -11.43 7.66 2.42
CA ALA A 52 -12.84 7.68 2.01
C ALA A 52 -13.56 6.39 2.39
N LEU A 53 -12.87 5.25 2.34
CA LEU A 53 -13.42 3.94 2.69
C LEU A 53 -13.28 3.59 4.17
N GLY A 54 -12.64 4.44 4.96
CA GLY A 54 -12.45 4.20 6.38
C GLY A 54 -11.36 3.16 6.70
N LEU A 55 -10.50 2.84 5.74
CA LEU A 55 -9.39 1.91 5.96
C LEU A 55 -8.31 2.52 6.82
N ILE A 56 -8.08 3.82 6.67
CA ILE A 56 -7.20 4.61 7.53
C ILE A 56 -7.97 5.80 8.09
N LYS A 57 -7.50 6.31 9.21
CA LYS A 57 -8.12 7.46 9.87
C LYS A 57 -7.74 8.76 9.17
N PRO A 58 -8.56 9.84 9.30
CA PRO A 58 -8.27 11.11 8.62
C PRO A 58 -6.90 11.71 8.95
N LYS A 59 -6.35 11.43 10.12
CA LYS A 59 -5.05 11.93 10.55
C LYS A 59 -3.89 11.02 10.17
N GLU A 60 -4.20 9.81 9.69
CA GLU A 60 -3.18 8.85 9.27
C GLU A 60 -2.81 9.08 7.82
N ASN A 61 -1.59 8.73 7.46
CA ASN A 61 -1.15 8.79 6.07
C ASN A 61 -0.49 7.47 5.66
N ILE A 62 -0.35 7.28 4.36
CA ILE A 62 0.19 6.04 3.78
C ILE A 62 1.60 5.76 4.29
N GLU A 63 2.45 6.77 4.37
CA GLU A 63 3.85 6.62 4.80
C GLU A 63 3.94 6.18 6.26
N GLU A 64 3.11 6.73 7.13
CA GLU A 64 3.07 6.35 8.54
C GLU A 64 2.60 4.91 8.70
N ILE A 65 1.55 4.53 7.99
CA ILE A 65 1.06 3.15 8.00
C ILE A 65 2.16 2.20 7.54
N GLY A 66 2.89 2.58 6.48
CA GLY A 66 4.01 1.80 5.97
C GLY A 66 5.15 1.65 6.99
N ASP A 67 5.49 2.72 7.67
CA ASP A 67 6.52 2.70 8.72
C ASP A 67 6.13 1.72 9.83
N ARG A 68 4.90 1.81 10.30
CA ARG A 68 4.37 0.90 11.32
C ARG A 68 4.36 -0.55 10.83
N ALA A 69 3.93 -0.77 9.59
CA ALA A 69 3.90 -2.11 9.00
C ALA A 69 5.30 -2.73 8.92
N ILE A 70 6.30 -1.96 8.51
CA ILE A 70 7.68 -2.43 8.42
C ILE A 70 8.22 -2.78 9.80
N GLN A 71 8.11 -1.89 10.77
CA GLN A 71 8.63 -2.12 12.11
C GLN A 71 7.88 -3.25 12.83
N ALA A 72 6.56 -3.26 12.73
CA ALA A 72 5.74 -4.31 13.33
C ALA A 72 6.03 -5.67 12.67
N GLY A 73 6.25 -5.67 11.36
CA GLY A 73 6.62 -6.88 10.62
C GLY A 73 7.92 -7.50 11.11
N GLU A 74 8.90 -6.67 11.42
CA GLU A 74 10.16 -7.13 12.01
C GLU A 74 9.95 -7.75 13.39
N ALA A 75 8.94 -7.28 14.12
CA ALA A 75 8.58 -7.81 15.44
C ALA A 75 7.63 -9.02 15.37
N GLY A 76 7.30 -9.51 14.17
CA GLY A 76 6.44 -10.67 13.97
C GLY A 76 4.96 -10.36 13.78
N ILE A 77 4.57 -9.09 13.76
CA ILE A 77 3.18 -8.68 13.51
C ILE A 77 3.01 -8.53 12.00
N GLN A 78 2.33 -9.50 11.38
CA GLN A 78 2.20 -9.59 9.92
C GLN A 78 0.74 -9.77 9.54
N LEU A 79 0.34 -9.13 8.44
CA LEU A 79 -1.05 -9.13 7.99
C LEU A 79 -1.62 -10.55 7.81
N GLU A 80 -0.82 -11.48 7.33
CA GLU A 80 -1.24 -12.87 7.11
C GLU A 80 -1.67 -13.60 8.39
N ASN A 81 -1.24 -13.12 9.56
CA ASN A 81 -1.58 -13.74 10.84
C ASN A 81 -2.94 -13.29 11.37
N TYR A 82 -3.64 -12.42 10.65
CA TYR A 82 -4.93 -11.88 11.05
C TYR A 82 -5.98 -12.25 10.02
N SER A 83 -7.15 -12.69 10.51
CA SER A 83 -8.26 -13.05 9.62
C SER A 83 -9.01 -11.82 9.08
N LYS A 84 -8.89 -10.67 9.78
CA LYS A 84 -9.55 -9.43 9.39
C LYS A 84 -8.53 -8.31 9.32
N PHE A 85 -8.67 -7.46 8.29
CA PHE A 85 -7.83 -6.29 8.11
C PHE A 85 -7.87 -5.34 9.32
N ASP A 86 -9.06 -5.11 9.88
CA ASP A 86 -9.22 -4.22 11.03
C ASP A 86 -8.43 -4.69 12.25
N ASP A 87 -8.34 -6.00 12.48
CA ASP A 87 -7.57 -6.56 13.58
C ASP A 87 -6.08 -6.31 13.40
N TYR A 88 -5.60 -6.46 12.18
CA TYR A 88 -4.21 -6.12 11.86
C TYR A 88 -3.94 -4.63 12.06
N MET A 89 -4.84 -3.76 11.57
CA MET A 89 -4.68 -2.31 11.72
C MET A 89 -4.63 -1.90 13.18
N THR A 90 -5.46 -2.51 14.01
CA THR A 90 -5.41 -2.28 15.46
C THR A 90 -4.04 -2.66 16.02
N ALA A 91 -3.53 -3.81 15.64
CA ALA A 91 -2.23 -4.28 16.11
C ALA A 91 -1.08 -3.33 15.74
N ILE A 92 -1.05 -2.84 14.50
CA ILE A 92 0.02 -1.92 14.09
C ILE A 92 -0.16 -0.52 14.67
N ARG A 93 -1.39 -0.08 14.94
CA ARG A 93 -1.64 1.20 15.60
C ARG A 93 -1.18 1.17 17.05
N GLU A 94 -1.32 0.05 17.72
CA GLU A 94 -0.87 -0.15 19.10
C GLU A 94 0.63 -0.41 19.19
N PHE A 95 1.25 -0.76 18.08
CA PHE A 95 2.70 -1.00 18.04
C PHE A 95 3.45 0.30 18.26
N ARG A 96 4.42 0.25 19.19
CA ARG A 96 5.23 1.42 19.51
C ARG A 96 6.33 1.60 18.46
N LEU A 97 6.24 2.67 17.67
CA LEU A 97 7.28 3.02 16.72
C LEU A 97 8.59 3.40 17.42
N ASP A 98 9.69 2.92 16.88
CA ASP A 98 11.02 3.35 17.27
C ASP A 98 11.43 4.51 16.37
N PRO A 99 11.56 5.75 16.90
CA PRO A 99 11.93 6.91 16.09
C PRO A 99 13.29 6.77 15.40
N GLU A 100 14.21 6.06 16.00
CA GLU A 100 15.53 5.85 15.40
C GLU A 100 15.45 4.91 14.19
N LYS A 101 14.66 3.86 14.28
CA LYS A 101 14.39 2.98 13.13
C LYS A 101 13.65 3.72 12.03
N SER A 102 12.68 4.56 12.37
CA SER A 102 11.96 5.36 11.39
C SER A 102 12.88 6.20 10.53
N LYS A 103 13.95 6.75 11.13
CA LYS A 103 14.94 7.55 10.39
C LYS A 103 15.77 6.74 9.40
N THR A 104 15.93 5.44 9.63
CA THR A 104 16.73 4.58 8.77
C THR A 104 15.94 3.98 7.61
N ILE A 105 14.62 4.01 7.68
CA ILE A 105 13.75 3.48 6.64
C ILE A 105 13.47 4.59 5.63
N SER A 106 13.69 4.32 4.34
CA SER A 106 13.47 5.32 3.29
C SER A 106 11.98 5.66 3.16
N GLU A 107 11.69 6.88 2.75
CA GLU A 107 10.30 7.31 2.48
C GLU A 107 9.65 6.44 1.42
N ALA A 108 10.42 6.06 0.39
CA ALA A 108 9.92 5.17 -0.65
C ALA A 108 9.52 3.81 -0.11
N SER A 109 10.29 3.25 0.83
CA SER A 109 9.95 1.97 1.47
C SER A 109 8.68 2.08 2.31
N LYS A 110 8.55 3.15 3.08
CA LYS A 110 7.34 3.42 3.87
C LYS A 110 6.12 3.54 2.97
N THR A 111 6.23 4.31 1.89
CA THR A 111 5.15 4.52 0.93
C THR A 111 4.74 3.22 0.28
N LEU A 112 5.70 2.42 -0.19
CA LEU A 112 5.41 1.14 -0.83
C LEU A 112 4.70 0.18 0.14
N ALA A 113 5.18 0.07 1.36
CA ALA A 113 4.54 -0.77 2.37
C ALA A 113 3.12 -0.28 2.67
N GLY A 114 2.93 1.03 2.80
CA GLY A 114 1.62 1.62 3.04
C GLY A 114 0.63 1.36 1.90
N ILE A 115 1.09 1.48 0.66
CA ILE A 115 0.28 1.15 -0.53
C ILE A 115 -0.10 -0.34 -0.51
N GLY A 116 0.83 -1.21 -0.18
CA GLY A 116 0.55 -2.65 -0.10
C GLY A 116 -0.50 -2.98 0.95
N ILE A 117 -0.40 -2.38 2.12
CA ILE A 117 -1.38 -2.57 3.21
C ILE A 117 -2.74 -1.99 2.81
N ALA A 118 -2.77 -0.77 2.29
CA ALA A 118 -4.03 -0.15 1.84
C ALA A 118 -4.69 -0.97 0.73
N GLY A 119 -3.90 -1.52 -0.18
CA GLY A 119 -4.40 -2.39 -1.25
C GLY A 119 -5.08 -3.64 -0.72
N LYS A 120 -4.52 -4.28 0.29
CA LYS A 120 -5.14 -5.44 0.93
C LYS A 120 -6.44 -5.06 1.65
N GLY A 121 -6.46 -3.93 2.33
CA GLY A 121 -7.68 -3.43 2.96
C GLY A 121 -8.76 -3.13 1.93
N LEU A 122 -8.38 -2.55 0.80
CA LEU A 122 -9.28 -2.25 -0.31
C LEU A 122 -9.92 -3.53 -0.88
N GLU A 123 -9.11 -4.57 -1.11
CA GLU A 123 -9.59 -5.86 -1.60
C GLU A 123 -10.62 -6.47 -0.65
N GLU A 124 -10.34 -6.46 0.65
CA GLU A 124 -11.27 -7.00 1.65
C GLU A 124 -12.54 -6.15 1.74
N LYS A 125 -12.41 -4.84 1.85
CA LYS A 125 -13.54 -3.92 2.03
C LYS A 125 -14.53 -3.97 0.89
N LEU A 126 -14.03 -4.05 -0.33
CA LEU A 126 -14.87 -4.05 -1.54
C LEU A 126 -15.07 -5.43 -2.13
N ASN A 127 -14.61 -6.47 -1.44
CA ASN A 127 -14.70 -7.86 -1.88
C ASN A 127 -14.17 -8.03 -3.31
N LEU A 128 -13.00 -7.46 -3.57
CA LEU A 128 -12.34 -7.54 -4.87
C LEU A 128 -11.55 -8.84 -4.99
N PRO A 129 -11.29 -9.30 -6.23
CA PRO A 129 -10.41 -10.44 -6.42
C PRO A 129 -9.03 -10.21 -5.82
N VAL A 130 -8.41 -11.29 -5.37
CA VAL A 130 -7.03 -11.25 -4.90
C VAL A 130 -6.15 -10.67 -6.01
N ASP A 131 -5.23 -9.76 -5.67
CA ASP A 131 -4.28 -9.10 -6.56
C ASP A 131 -4.85 -7.96 -7.42
N SER A 132 -6.15 -7.68 -7.33
CA SER A 132 -6.73 -6.55 -8.08
C SER A 132 -6.12 -5.21 -7.68
N SER A 133 -5.69 -5.05 -6.43
CA SER A 133 -5.04 -3.82 -5.98
C SER A 133 -3.70 -3.57 -6.67
N GLY A 134 -2.97 -4.64 -7.01
CA GLY A 134 -1.73 -4.52 -7.78
C GLY A 134 -2.00 -3.99 -9.18
N ILE A 135 -3.03 -4.50 -9.84
CA ILE A 135 -3.45 -4.02 -11.16
C ILE A 135 -3.84 -2.55 -11.08
N LEU A 136 -4.61 -2.17 -10.06
CA LEU A 136 -4.99 -0.79 -9.83
C LEU A 136 -3.77 0.13 -9.67
N THR A 137 -2.77 -0.33 -8.94
CA THR A 137 -1.51 0.39 -8.78
C THR A 137 -0.84 0.66 -10.12
N LEU A 138 -0.79 -0.35 -11.01
CA LEU A 138 -0.24 -0.20 -12.36
C LEU A 138 -1.03 0.82 -13.19
N MET A 139 -2.35 0.79 -13.10
CA MET A 139 -3.20 1.72 -13.84
C MET A 139 -2.97 3.16 -13.40
N ILE A 140 -2.92 3.40 -12.10
CA ILE A 140 -2.67 4.73 -11.55
C ILE A 140 -1.27 5.23 -11.98
N ALA A 141 -0.27 4.35 -11.91
CA ALA A 141 1.09 4.70 -12.31
C ALA A 141 1.17 5.07 -13.80
N SER A 142 0.39 4.41 -14.65
CA SER A 142 0.41 4.66 -16.08
C SER A 142 -0.19 6.02 -16.46
N ASN A 143 -1.20 6.50 -15.71
CA ASN A 143 -1.82 7.79 -15.98
C ASN A 143 -2.51 8.32 -14.72
N ALA A 144 -1.72 8.91 -13.83
CA ALA A 144 -2.21 9.42 -12.55
C ALA A 144 -3.20 10.59 -12.70
N SER A 145 -3.13 11.32 -13.81
CA SER A 145 -4.07 12.42 -14.07
C SER A 145 -5.46 11.89 -14.38
N PHE A 146 -5.55 10.81 -15.14
CA PHE A 146 -6.82 10.17 -15.47
C PHE A 146 -7.35 9.33 -14.29
N PHE A 147 -6.51 8.48 -13.72
CA PHE A 147 -6.89 7.62 -12.59
C PHE A 147 -6.71 8.34 -11.26
N ASN A 148 -7.37 9.49 -11.12
CA ASN A 148 -7.39 10.24 -9.87
C ASN A 148 -8.28 9.55 -8.83
N SER A 149 -8.21 10.01 -7.58
CA SER A 149 -8.93 9.35 -6.48
C SER A 149 -10.44 9.31 -6.70
N ASP A 150 -11.03 10.38 -7.22
CA ASP A 150 -12.49 10.44 -7.45
C ASP A 150 -12.94 9.42 -8.49
N ARG A 151 -12.23 9.34 -9.61
CA ARG A 151 -12.56 8.38 -10.68
C ARG A 151 -12.38 6.95 -10.23
N VAL A 152 -11.26 6.65 -9.57
CA VAL A 152 -10.97 5.31 -9.10
C VAL A 152 -12.00 4.89 -8.06
N LEU A 153 -12.30 5.75 -7.10
CA LEU A 153 -13.27 5.45 -6.06
C LEU A 153 -14.66 5.22 -6.66
N THR A 154 -15.10 6.06 -7.58
CA THR A 154 -16.38 5.90 -8.27
C THR A 154 -16.44 4.58 -9.02
N TRP A 155 -15.38 4.25 -9.76
CA TRP A 155 -15.29 2.99 -10.48
C TRP A 155 -15.39 1.80 -9.52
N LEU A 156 -14.60 1.80 -8.46
CA LEU A 156 -14.58 0.69 -7.49
C LEU A 156 -15.93 0.51 -6.79
N GLN A 157 -16.62 1.60 -6.50
CA GLN A 157 -17.92 1.54 -5.81
C GLN A 157 -19.06 1.19 -6.74
N SER A 158 -19.03 1.65 -7.99
CA SER A 158 -20.10 1.43 -8.96
C SER A 158 -19.91 0.19 -9.83
N GLY A 159 -18.67 -0.31 -9.90
CA GLY A 159 -18.32 -1.40 -10.80
C GLY A 159 -18.23 -1.00 -12.26
N GLN A 160 -18.34 0.28 -12.58
CA GLN A 160 -18.28 0.79 -13.96
C GLN A 160 -16.93 1.43 -14.24
N ILE A 161 -16.28 0.97 -15.31
CA ILE A 161 -15.00 1.51 -15.75
C ILE A 161 -15.20 2.96 -16.20
N PRO A 162 -14.36 3.88 -15.72
CA PRO A 162 -14.48 5.28 -16.10
C PRO A 162 -14.18 5.56 -17.58
#